data_9655e4cc032610ecb8345df4ff8a9019
#
_entry.id   9655e4cc032610ecb8345df4ff8a9019
#
_cell.length_a   1.000
_cell.length_b   1.000
_cell.length_c   1.000
_cell.angle_alpha   90.00
_cell.angle_beta   90.00
_cell.angle_gamma   90.00
#
_symmetry.space_group_name_H-M   'P 1'
#
loop_
_entity.id
_entity.type
_entity.pdbx_description
1 polymer ?
#
loop_
_entity_poly.entity_id
_entity_poly.type
_entity_poly.pdbx_seq_one_letter_code
_entity_poly.pdbx_strand_id
1 'polypeptide(L)'
;VLRPGGAALTADMLAHARLAGADVVELAPGLGRTAAEIVAAAPASYTAIDRDPQAAARVSAVVGDRGSVCQGEAADTGLPDASADVVVGEAMLTMQGDKAKAAIVGEAARVLRSGGRYAIHELGVAPDDIDEEYYTQLRRDLARSIHVNARPMTAAAWRKLMEDAGLEVDWVGTAPMALLKMGRNLRDEGLGGSLRIMRNVVGDKELRARILQMRSVFTRYEKDMVGIAVVAHKP
;
A
#
# COMPACT_ATOMS: atom_id res chain seq x y z
N VAL A 1 1.26 -6.36 8.39
CA VAL A 1 0.86 -5.80 7.07
C VAL A 1 1.41 -6.72 6.00
N LEU A 2 0.54 -7.17 5.13
CA LEU A 2 0.94 -7.94 3.96
C LEU A 2 1.36 -6.94 2.87
N ARG A 3 2.67 -6.69 2.76
CA ARG A 3 3.24 -5.89 1.67
C ARG A 3 3.31 -6.75 0.41
N PRO A 4 2.63 -6.42 -0.68
CA PRO A 4 2.54 -7.29 -1.85
C PRO A 4 3.90 -7.73 -2.40
N GLY A 5 4.84 -6.78 -2.57
CA GLY A 5 6.21 -7.04 -3.03
C GLY A 5 7.24 -7.27 -1.91
N GLY A 6 6.79 -7.22 -0.63
CA GLY A 6 7.67 -7.33 0.53
C GLY A 6 8.39 -6.04 0.90
N ALA A 7 9.12 -6.07 2.02
CA ALA A 7 9.79 -4.88 2.59
C ALA A 7 10.86 -4.27 1.65
N ALA A 8 11.49 -5.08 0.80
CA ALA A 8 12.50 -4.57 -0.14
C ALA A 8 11.89 -3.60 -1.16
N LEU A 9 10.73 -3.93 -1.73
CA LEU A 9 10.06 -3.04 -2.67
C LEU A 9 9.56 -1.75 -1.98
N THR A 10 9.11 -1.82 -0.72
CA THR A 10 8.81 -0.62 0.08
C THR A 10 10.05 0.25 0.27
N ALA A 11 11.19 -0.34 0.64
CA ALA A 11 12.44 0.40 0.83
C ALA A 11 12.89 1.09 -0.47
N ASP A 12 12.81 0.39 -1.61
CA ASP A 12 13.13 0.97 -2.92
C ASP A 12 12.18 2.14 -3.27
N MET A 13 10.89 1.99 -3.04
CA MET A 13 9.89 3.05 -3.22
C MET A 13 10.21 4.28 -2.37
N LEU A 14 10.47 4.08 -1.07
CA LEU A 14 10.76 5.18 -0.15
C LEU A 14 12.07 5.90 -0.51
N ALA A 15 13.07 5.18 -1.03
CA ALA A 15 14.31 5.78 -1.54
C ALA A 15 14.04 6.71 -2.74
N HIS A 16 13.18 6.29 -3.68
CA HIS A 16 12.78 7.12 -4.82
C HIS A 16 11.88 8.31 -4.41
N ALA A 17 11.11 8.17 -3.33
CA ALA A 17 10.27 9.24 -2.79
C ALA A 17 11.06 10.41 -2.16
N ARG A 18 12.33 10.20 -1.74
CA ARG A 18 13.23 11.24 -1.18
C ARG A 18 12.70 11.89 0.09
N LEU A 19 12.52 11.10 1.14
CA LEU A 19 11.87 11.50 2.39
C LEU A 19 12.66 12.45 3.28
N ALA A 20 14.01 12.40 3.23
CA ALA A 20 14.87 13.17 4.13
C ALA A 20 14.65 14.68 3.98
N GLY A 21 14.29 15.35 5.09
CA GLY A 21 14.03 16.78 5.11
C GLY A 21 12.73 17.23 4.43
N ALA A 22 11.87 16.29 3.98
CA ALA A 22 10.59 16.56 3.32
C ALA A 22 9.44 16.68 4.32
N ASP A 23 8.41 17.43 3.98
CA ASP A 23 7.10 17.36 4.63
C ASP A 23 6.34 16.16 4.06
N VAL A 24 6.16 15.12 4.89
CA VAL A 24 5.61 13.83 4.45
C VAL A 24 4.19 13.61 4.98
N VAL A 25 3.28 13.23 4.09
CA VAL A 25 1.92 12.77 4.42
C VAL A 25 1.81 11.28 4.10
N GLU A 26 1.36 10.46 5.05
CA GLU A 26 1.05 9.05 4.82
C GLU A 26 -0.45 8.82 4.88
N LEU A 27 -1.01 8.21 3.82
CA LEU A 27 -2.42 7.86 3.72
C LEU A 27 -2.65 6.42 4.18
N ALA A 28 -3.60 6.22 5.09
CA ALA A 28 -3.99 4.92 5.64
C ALA A 28 -2.81 4.08 6.18
N PRO A 29 -1.99 4.59 7.11
CA PRO A 29 -0.79 3.93 7.64
C PRO A 29 -1.05 2.59 8.36
N GLY A 30 -2.27 2.31 8.76
CA GLY A 30 -2.73 1.03 9.30
C GLY A 30 -1.98 0.56 10.55
N LEU A 31 -1.01 -0.35 10.39
CA LEU A 31 -0.20 -0.87 11.51
C LEU A 31 1.04 -0.04 11.83
N GLY A 32 1.32 1.03 11.08
CA GLY A 32 2.41 1.97 11.34
C GLY A 32 3.82 1.46 10.99
N ARG A 33 3.95 0.38 10.20
CA ARG A 33 5.28 -0.12 9.80
C ARG A 33 5.99 0.83 8.85
N THR A 34 5.26 1.30 7.84
CA THR A 34 5.78 2.27 6.87
C THR A 34 5.99 3.61 7.55
N ALA A 35 5.10 4.01 8.48
CA ALA A 35 5.29 5.16 9.34
C ALA A 35 6.64 5.14 10.08
N ALA A 36 7.00 3.98 10.69
CA ALA A 36 8.29 3.83 11.38
C ALA A 36 9.49 4.02 10.43
N GLU A 37 9.42 3.49 9.21
CA GLU A 37 10.46 3.64 8.20
C GLU A 37 10.56 5.10 7.70
N ILE A 38 9.42 5.76 7.47
CA ILE A 38 9.36 7.17 7.08
C ILE A 38 10.00 8.05 8.15
N VAL A 39 9.60 7.91 9.43
CA VAL A 39 10.18 8.73 10.51
C VAL A 39 11.66 8.44 10.73
N ALA A 40 12.12 7.21 10.47
CA ALA A 40 13.54 6.86 10.52
C ALA A 40 14.37 7.52 9.40
N ALA A 41 13.74 7.89 8.28
CA ALA A 41 14.35 8.63 7.19
C ALA A 41 14.54 10.13 7.47
N ALA A 42 14.20 10.61 8.69
CA ALA A 42 14.33 11.99 9.14
C ALA A 42 13.64 13.02 8.22
N PRO A 43 12.32 12.93 8.01
CA PRO A 43 11.56 13.97 7.32
C PRO A 43 11.56 15.26 8.15
N ALA A 44 11.28 16.42 7.52
CA ALA A 44 11.08 17.67 8.22
C ALA A 44 9.79 17.62 9.07
N SER A 45 8.74 17.03 8.53
CA SER A 45 7.50 16.72 9.26
C SER A 45 6.88 15.42 8.75
N TYR A 46 6.08 14.78 9.64
CA TYR A 46 5.29 13.60 9.27
C TYR A 46 3.85 13.80 9.75
N THR A 47 2.91 13.61 8.82
CA THR A 47 1.47 13.62 9.12
C THR A 47 0.82 12.37 8.55
N ALA A 48 0.14 11.60 9.37
CA ALA A 48 -0.63 10.43 8.95
C ALA A 48 -2.12 10.74 8.95
N ILE A 49 -2.84 10.24 7.94
CA ILE A 49 -4.30 10.31 7.83
C ILE A 49 -4.85 8.89 7.80
N ASP A 50 -5.66 8.52 8.79
CA ASP A 50 -6.35 7.24 8.80
C ASP A 50 -7.80 7.43 9.27
N ARG A 51 -8.74 6.75 8.62
CA ARG A 51 -10.16 6.81 9.01
C ARG A 51 -10.48 5.94 10.23
N ASP A 52 -9.67 4.89 10.46
CA ASP A 52 -9.83 4.00 11.63
C ASP A 52 -9.14 4.60 12.86
N PRO A 53 -9.91 4.98 13.90
CA PRO A 53 -9.33 5.55 15.13
C PRO A 53 -8.37 4.57 15.84
N GLN A 54 -8.55 3.26 15.70
CA GLN A 54 -7.63 2.28 16.28
C GLN A 54 -6.30 2.22 15.51
N ALA A 55 -6.32 2.38 14.19
CA ALA A 55 -5.12 2.51 13.38
C ALA A 55 -4.40 3.81 13.73
N ALA A 56 -5.12 4.93 13.77
CA ALA A 56 -4.57 6.23 14.17
C ALA A 56 -3.87 6.17 15.55
N ALA A 57 -4.50 5.57 16.56
CA ALA A 57 -3.90 5.40 17.89
C ALA A 57 -2.62 4.54 17.87
N ARG A 58 -2.60 3.46 17.06
CA ARG A 58 -1.39 2.63 16.90
C ARG A 58 -0.25 3.40 16.26
N VAL A 59 -0.56 4.14 15.19
CA VAL A 59 0.45 4.94 14.48
C VAL A 59 0.99 6.04 15.38
N SER A 60 0.13 6.73 16.13
CA SER A 60 0.57 7.70 17.13
C SER A 60 1.57 7.10 18.13
N ALA A 61 1.33 5.88 18.60
CA ALA A 61 2.27 5.19 19.49
C ALA A 61 3.61 4.83 18.80
N VAL A 62 3.61 4.59 17.50
CA VAL A 62 4.82 4.29 16.71
C VAL A 62 5.65 5.54 16.44
N VAL A 63 5.00 6.64 16.04
CA VAL A 63 5.71 7.87 15.66
C VAL A 63 6.09 8.74 16.86
N GLY A 64 5.34 8.67 17.95
CA GLY A 64 5.57 9.49 19.15
C GLY A 64 5.57 10.98 18.80
N ASP A 65 6.52 11.73 19.37
CA ASP A 65 6.67 13.18 19.15
C ASP A 65 7.24 13.55 17.77
N ARG A 66 7.54 12.56 16.93
CA ARG A 66 8.15 12.77 15.59
C ARG A 66 7.13 13.01 14.49
N GLY A 67 5.84 13.04 14.81
CA GLY A 67 4.81 13.25 13.81
C GLY A 67 3.41 13.41 14.39
N SER A 68 2.48 13.78 13.53
CA SER A 68 1.08 13.95 13.83
C SER A 68 0.23 12.86 13.17
N VAL A 69 -0.85 12.45 13.83
CA VAL A 69 -1.81 11.51 13.28
C VAL A 69 -3.21 12.11 13.38
N CYS A 70 -3.87 12.26 12.25
CA CYS A 70 -5.21 12.81 12.14
C CYS A 70 -6.19 11.72 11.71
N GLN A 71 -7.39 11.71 12.29
CA GLN A 71 -8.48 10.91 11.77
C GLN A 71 -9.10 11.62 10.58
N GLY A 72 -9.15 10.97 9.42
CA GLY A 72 -9.67 11.54 8.17
C GLY A 72 -9.75 10.54 7.04
N GLU A 73 -10.34 10.95 5.93
CA GLU A 73 -10.44 10.14 4.72
C GLU A 73 -9.30 10.46 3.76
N ALA A 74 -8.75 9.43 3.11
CA ALA A 74 -7.66 9.60 2.15
C ALA A 74 -8.06 10.38 0.88
N ALA A 75 -9.36 10.44 0.58
CA ALA A 75 -9.91 11.22 -0.54
C ALA A 75 -10.27 12.66 -0.16
N ASP A 76 -10.19 13.01 1.12
CA ASP A 76 -10.47 14.34 1.68
C ASP A 76 -9.69 14.47 3.00
N THR A 77 -8.41 14.80 2.88
CA THR A 77 -7.48 14.81 4.01
C THR A 77 -7.68 16.00 4.96
N GLY A 78 -8.38 17.04 4.50
CA GLY A 78 -8.49 18.32 5.20
C GLY A 78 -7.19 19.14 5.24
N LEU A 79 -6.12 18.67 4.58
CA LEU A 79 -4.85 19.38 4.49
C LEU A 79 -4.92 20.51 3.45
N PRO A 80 -4.16 21.61 3.63
CA PRO A 80 -4.10 22.68 2.63
C PRO A 80 -3.53 22.20 1.29
N ASP A 81 -3.86 22.90 0.22
CA ASP A 81 -3.23 22.73 -1.09
C ASP A 81 -1.73 22.97 -0.98
N ALA A 82 -0.94 22.22 -1.75
CA ALA A 82 0.52 22.38 -1.84
C ALA A 82 1.21 22.46 -0.46
N SER A 83 0.82 21.59 0.48
CA SER A 83 1.33 21.54 1.85
C SER A 83 2.34 20.43 2.12
N ALA A 84 2.51 19.47 1.20
CA ALA A 84 3.41 18.34 1.35
C ALA A 84 4.43 18.25 0.20
N ASP A 85 5.62 17.75 0.53
CA ASP A 85 6.65 17.41 -0.47
C ASP A 85 6.53 15.96 -0.92
N VAL A 86 6.06 15.08 -0.02
CA VAL A 86 5.86 13.66 -0.34
C VAL A 86 4.53 13.19 0.24
N VAL A 87 3.77 12.45 -0.57
CA VAL A 87 2.62 11.66 -0.11
C VAL A 87 2.96 10.18 -0.30
N VAL A 88 2.62 9.34 0.68
CA VAL A 88 2.87 7.89 0.64
C VAL A 88 1.56 7.14 0.89
N GLY A 89 1.30 6.08 0.11
CA GLY A 89 0.20 5.15 0.32
C GLY A 89 0.63 3.71 0.10
N GLU A 90 0.47 2.82 1.09
CA GLU A 90 0.86 1.42 0.96
C GLU A 90 -0.32 0.47 1.20
N ALA A 91 -0.60 -0.40 0.22
CA ALA A 91 -1.60 -1.47 0.27
C ALA A 91 -3.03 -0.96 0.63
N MET A 92 -3.40 0.21 0.12
CA MET A 92 -4.67 0.84 0.44
C MET A 92 -5.55 1.09 -0.80
N LEU A 93 -4.95 1.43 -1.95
CA LEU A 93 -5.69 1.73 -3.18
C LEU A 93 -6.30 0.48 -3.83
N THR A 94 -5.62 -0.66 -3.77
CA THR A 94 -6.13 -1.92 -4.33
C THR A 94 -7.51 -2.30 -3.78
N MET A 95 -7.82 -1.91 -2.55
CA MET A 95 -9.11 -2.19 -1.89
C MET A 95 -10.20 -1.19 -2.25
N GLN A 96 -9.89 -0.18 -3.04
CA GLN A 96 -10.82 0.88 -3.42
C GLN A 96 -11.46 0.62 -4.79
N GLY A 97 -12.67 1.13 -5.00
CA GLY A 97 -13.29 1.21 -6.31
C GLY A 97 -12.62 2.28 -7.18
N ASP A 98 -12.83 2.21 -8.50
CA ASP A 98 -12.08 3.04 -9.44
C ASP A 98 -12.30 4.55 -9.21
N LYS A 99 -13.54 4.97 -8.90
CA LYS A 99 -13.85 6.37 -8.52
C LYS A 99 -13.14 6.81 -7.24
N ALA A 100 -13.07 5.92 -6.24
CA ALA A 100 -12.40 6.23 -4.98
C ALA A 100 -10.87 6.29 -5.17
N LYS A 101 -10.28 5.40 -5.98
CA LYS A 101 -8.86 5.49 -6.36
C LYS A 101 -8.54 6.83 -6.99
N ALA A 102 -9.32 7.24 -8.00
CA ALA A 102 -9.13 8.52 -8.68
C ALA A 102 -9.26 9.71 -7.71
N ALA A 103 -10.23 9.68 -6.79
CA ALA A 103 -10.39 10.72 -5.79
C ALA A 103 -9.19 10.81 -4.83
N ILE A 104 -8.68 9.65 -4.35
CA ILE A 104 -7.51 9.60 -3.46
C ILE A 104 -6.26 10.11 -4.17
N VAL A 105 -6.02 9.69 -5.42
CA VAL A 105 -4.85 10.16 -6.19
C VAL A 105 -4.96 11.65 -6.50
N GLY A 106 -6.17 12.13 -6.83
CA GLY A 106 -6.44 13.56 -7.01
C GLY A 106 -6.19 14.38 -5.74
N GLU A 107 -6.60 13.86 -4.58
CA GLU A 107 -6.33 14.50 -3.29
C GLU A 107 -4.83 14.53 -2.98
N ALA A 108 -4.10 13.43 -3.21
CA ALA A 108 -2.65 13.41 -3.09
C ALA A 108 -1.99 14.45 -4.00
N ALA A 109 -2.43 14.56 -5.25
CA ALA A 109 -1.93 15.57 -6.19
C ALA A 109 -2.25 17.01 -5.73
N ARG A 110 -3.43 17.26 -5.11
CA ARG A 110 -3.80 18.56 -4.56
C ARG A 110 -2.89 18.99 -3.42
N VAL A 111 -2.65 18.05 -2.49
CA VAL A 111 -1.83 18.29 -1.29
C VAL A 111 -0.35 18.47 -1.63
N LEU A 112 0.14 17.86 -2.70
CA LEU A 112 1.54 17.98 -3.15
C LEU A 112 1.85 19.39 -3.66
N ARG A 113 3.02 19.88 -3.27
CA ARG A 113 3.68 21.04 -3.91
C ARG A 113 4.14 20.68 -5.33
N SER A 114 4.39 21.67 -6.18
CA SER A 114 5.11 21.45 -7.45
C SER A 114 6.49 20.83 -7.15
N GLY A 115 6.89 19.81 -7.91
CA GLY A 115 8.06 18.97 -7.66
C GLY A 115 7.91 17.93 -6.57
N GLY A 116 6.80 17.95 -5.81
CA GLY A 116 6.48 16.95 -4.78
C GLY A 116 6.15 15.58 -5.38
N ARG A 117 6.27 14.51 -4.58
CA ARG A 117 6.14 13.10 -5.04
C ARG A 117 5.01 12.36 -4.36
N TYR A 118 4.27 11.58 -5.16
CA TYR A 118 3.37 10.55 -4.64
C TYR A 118 3.98 9.18 -4.85
N ALA A 119 4.13 8.42 -3.77
CA ALA A 119 4.69 7.08 -3.76
C ALA A 119 3.65 6.07 -3.30
N ILE A 120 3.37 5.05 -4.12
CA ILE A 120 2.45 3.96 -3.77
C ILE A 120 3.13 2.60 -3.88
N HIS A 121 2.72 1.66 -3.00
CA HIS A 121 3.05 0.24 -3.09
C HIS A 121 1.78 -0.58 -2.99
N GLU A 122 1.40 -1.25 -4.07
CA GLU A 122 0.10 -1.88 -4.23
C GLU A 122 0.20 -3.29 -4.81
N LEU A 123 -0.92 -4.01 -4.80
CA LEU A 123 -1.05 -5.23 -5.53
C LEU A 123 -1.21 -4.93 -7.02
N GLY A 124 -0.39 -5.57 -7.83
CA GLY A 124 -0.44 -5.49 -9.27
C GLY A 124 -0.72 -6.82 -9.94
N VAL A 125 -1.01 -6.75 -11.22
CA VAL A 125 -1.06 -7.88 -12.14
C VAL A 125 -0.13 -7.63 -13.32
N ALA A 126 0.43 -8.71 -13.87
CA ALA A 126 1.30 -8.69 -15.03
C ALA A 126 0.96 -9.89 -15.93
N PRO A 127 1.21 -9.81 -17.24
CA PRO A 127 1.72 -8.65 -17.98
C PRO A 127 0.66 -7.55 -18.18
N ASP A 128 1.06 -6.42 -18.80
CA ASP A 128 0.13 -5.30 -19.07
C ASP A 128 -0.98 -5.65 -20.08
N ASP A 129 -0.71 -6.61 -20.98
CA ASP A 129 -1.63 -7.15 -21.99
C ASP A 129 -2.38 -8.41 -21.51
N ILE A 130 -2.54 -8.58 -20.21
CA ILE A 130 -3.28 -9.69 -19.60
C ILE A 130 -4.68 -9.79 -20.23
N ASP A 131 -5.10 -11.03 -20.57
CA ASP A 131 -6.42 -11.28 -21.13
C ASP A 131 -7.55 -10.79 -20.21
N GLU A 132 -8.54 -10.09 -20.77
CA GLU A 132 -9.61 -9.42 -20.01
C GLU A 132 -10.52 -10.41 -19.28
N GLU A 133 -10.83 -11.56 -19.88
CA GLU A 133 -11.67 -12.58 -19.27
C GLU A 133 -10.93 -13.25 -18.11
N TYR A 134 -9.67 -13.59 -18.33
CA TYR A 134 -8.79 -14.12 -17.30
C TYR A 134 -8.60 -13.13 -16.12
N TYR A 135 -8.35 -11.86 -16.42
CA TYR A 135 -8.23 -10.80 -15.41
C TYR A 135 -9.53 -10.64 -14.60
N THR A 136 -10.66 -10.66 -15.26
CA THR A 136 -11.98 -10.61 -14.60
C THR A 136 -12.17 -11.80 -13.66
N GLN A 137 -11.78 -13.02 -14.08
CA GLN A 137 -11.85 -14.21 -13.25
C GLN A 137 -10.91 -14.13 -12.04
N LEU A 138 -9.67 -13.68 -12.25
CA LEU A 138 -8.69 -13.44 -11.18
C LEU A 138 -9.25 -12.49 -10.11
N ARG A 139 -9.84 -11.36 -10.51
CA ARG A 139 -10.47 -10.39 -9.58
C ARG A 139 -11.62 -11.01 -8.79
N ARG A 140 -12.48 -11.80 -9.44
CA ARG A 140 -13.60 -12.49 -8.77
C ARG A 140 -13.11 -13.50 -7.74
N ASP A 141 -12.10 -14.30 -8.08
CA ASP A 141 -11.54 -15.31 -7.19
C ASP A 141 -10.84 -14.66 -5.99
N LEU A 142 -10.09 -13.57 -6.22
CA LEU A 142 -9.52 -12.76 -5.14
C LEU A 142 -10.61 -12.24 -4.20
N ALA A 143 -11.61 -11.54 -4.73
CA ALA A 143 -12.69 -10.97 -3.93
C ALA A 143 -13.39 -12.01 -3.06
N ARG A 144 -13.63 -13.21 -3.59
CA ARG A 144 -14.24 -14.33 -2.86
C ARG A 144 -13.33 -14.87 -1.76
N SER A 145 -12.01 -14.91 -2.00
CA SER A 145 -11.04 -15.53 -1.07
C SER A 145 -10.66 -14.64 0.10
N ILE A 146 -10.54 -13.33 -0.13
CA ILE A 146 -10.13 -12.37 0.90
C ILE A 146 -11.30 -11.58 1.50
N HIS A 147 -12.53 -11.80 0.99
CA HIS A 147 -13.75 -11.08 1.39
C HIS A 147 -13.63 -9.53 1.28
N VAL A 148 -12.75 -9.07 0.41
CA VAL A 148 -12.57 -7.66 0.08
C VAL A 148 -12.56 -7.55 -1.44
N ASN A 149 -13.21 -6.52 -1.98
CA ASN A 149 -13.24 -6.28 -3.43
C ASN A 149 -11.89 -5.74 -3.92
N ALA A 150 -10.85 -6.58 -3.85
CA ALA A 150 -9.54 -6.23 -4.34
C ALA A 150 -9.55 -6.03 -5.86
N ARG A 151 -8.99 -4.91 -6.29
CA ARG A 151 -8.87 -4.52 -7.69
C ARG A 151 -7.41 -4.21 -8.01
N PRO A 152 -6.55 -5.26 -8.08
CA PRO A 152 -5.17 -5.06 -8.54
C PRO A 152 -5.19 -4.52 -9.97
N MET A 153 -4.19 -3.75 -10.33
CA MET A 153 -4.11 -3.15 -11.67
C MET A 153 -2.76 -3.49 -12.29
N THR A 154 -2.67 -3.41 -13.62
CA THR A 154 -1.40 -3.56 -14.33
C THR A 154 -0.49 -2.34 -14.09
N ALA A 155 0.79 -2.47 -14.43
CA ALA A 155 1.72 -1.35 -14.32
C ALA A 155 1.28 -0.16 -15.19
N ALA A 156 0.84 -0.43 -16.41
CA ALA A 156 0.29 0.58 -17.33
C ALA A 156 -0.96 1.27 -16.73
N ALA A 157 -1.85 0.51 -16.10
CA ALA A 157 -3.06 1.08 -15.50
C ALA A 157 -2.77 1.92 -14.23
N TRP A 158 -1.80 1.51 -13.39
CA TRP A 158 -1.35 2.32 -12.25
C TRP A 158 -0.68 3.61 -12.71
N ARG A 159 0.18 3.55 -13.77
CA ARG A 159 0.78 4.74 -14.39
C ARG A 159 -0.30 5.69 -14.88
N LYS A 160 -1.24 5.18 -15.68
CA LYS A 160 -2.34 5.99 -16.22
C LYS A 160 -3.16 6.67 -15.11
N LEU A 161 -3.42 6.00 -14.00
CA LEU A 161 -4.14 6.58 -12.86
C LEU A 161 -3.41 7.79 -12.28
N MET A 162 -2.07 7.77 -12.21
CA MET A 162 -1.26 8.90 -11.77
C MET A 162 -1.29 10.04 -12.79
N GLU A 163 -1.12 9.72 -14.07
CA GLU A 163 -1.12 10.67 -15.19
C GLU A 163 -2.47 11.38 -15.34
N ASP A 164 -3.58 10.65 -15.15
CA ASP A 164 -4.95 11.21 -15.18
C ASP A 164 -5.20 12.23 -14.04
N ALA A 165 -4.41 12.17 -12.96
CA ALA A 165 -4.43 13.13 -11.86
C ALA A 165 -3.41 14.29 -12.04
N GLY A 166 -2.72 14.37 -13.19
CA GLY A 166 -1.74 15.40 -13.49
C GLY A 166 -0.36 15.16 -12.89
N LEU A 167 -0.04 13.91 -12.52
CA LEU A 167 1.28 13.52 -12.03
C LEU A 167 2.10 12.86 -13.15
N GLU A 168 3.42 13.09 -13.16
CA GLU A 168 4.35 12.44 -14.08
C GLU A 168 5.09 11.29 -13.38
N VAL A 169 5.08 10.09 -13.97
CA VAL A 169 5.67 8.90 -13.36
C VAL A 169 7.17 8.85 -13.57
N ASP A 170 7.93 8.96 -12.49
CA ASP A 170 9.39 8.90 -12.47
C ASP A 170 9.94 7.47 -12.42
N TRP A 171 9.26 6.59 -11.67
CA TRP A 171 9.76 5.26 -11.41
C TRP A 171 8.63 4.24 -11.18
N VAL A 172 8.85 3.03 -11.67
CA VAL A 172 8.00 1.87 -11.42
C VAL A 172 8.89 0.69 -11.07
N GLY A 173 8.62 0.09 -9.91
CA GLY A 173 9.27 -1.14 -9.47
C GLY A 173 8.26 -2.27 -9.33
N THR A 174 8.67 -3.49 -9.64
CA THR A 174 7.86 -4.69 -9.44
C THR A 174 8.64 -5.75 -8.69
N ALA A 175 7.93 -6.54 -7.89
CA ALA A 175 8.50 -7.71 -7.22
C ALA A 175 7.50 -8.87 -7.27
N PRO A 176 7.98 -10.12 -7.33
CA PRO A 176 7.10 -11.28 -7.26
C PRO A 176 6.27 -11.25 -5.98
N MET A 177 4.99 -11.62 -6.09
CA MET A 177 4.10 -11.73 -4.96
C MET A 177 4.62 -12.79 -3.99
N ALA A 178 4.92 -12.40 -2.79
CA ALA A 178 5.50 -13.27 -1.79
C ALA A 178 4.70 -13.36 -0.49
N LEU A 179 3.44 -12.92 -0.51
CA LEU A 179 2.57 -12.84 0.67
C LEU A 179 2.43 -14.17 1.44
N LEU A 180 2.59 -15.31 0.77
CA LEU A 180 2.40 -16.64 1.36
C LEU A 180 3.68 -17.46 1.50
N LYS A 181 4.84 -16.92 1.15
CA LYS A 181 6.13 -17.60 1.41
C LYS A 181 6.49 -17.47 2.89
N MET A 182 6.25 -18.53 3.67
CA MET A 182 6.46 -18.57 5.13
C MET A 182 7.83 -18.01 5.57
N GLY A 183 8.89 -18.27 4.82
CA GLY A 183 10.23 -17.79 5.15
C GLY A 183 10.41 -16.26 5.05
N ARG A 184 9.63 -15.58 4.24
CA ARG A 184 9.64 -14.12 4.11
C ARG A 184 8.80 -13.46 5.20
N ASN A 185 7.62 -14.02 5.50
CA ASN A 185 6.79 -13.56 6.61
C ASN A 185 7.50 -13.69 7.97
N LEU A 186 8.30 -14.76 8.17
CA LEU A 186 9.12 -14.89 9.37
C LEU A 186 10.18 -13.78 9.51
N ARG A 187 10.76 -13.36 8.40
CA ARG A 187 11.77 -12.28 8.37
C ARG A 187 11.14 -10.90 8.59
N ASP A 188 9.95 -10.67 8.03
CA ASP A 188 9.25 -9.38 8.12
C ASP A 188 8.50 -9.20 9.43
N GLU A 189 7.99 -10.29 10.07
CA GLU A 189 7.16 -10.22 11.29
C GLU A 189 7.91 -10.65 12.58
N GLY A 190 9.09 -11.24 12.46
CA GLY A 190 9.84 -11.80 13.57
C GLY A 190 9.22 -13.09 14.12
N LEU A 191 10.02 -13.82 14.95
CA LEU A 191 9.63 -15.13 15.50
C LEU A 191 8.41 -15.08 16.42
N GLY A 192 8.22 -14.01 17.20
CA GLY A 192 7.11 -13.87 18.15
C GLY A 192 5.76 -13.61 17.48
N GLY A 193 5.73 -12.79 16.40
CA GLY A 193 4.52 -12.54 15.62
C GLY A 193 4.06 -13.80 14.88
N SER A 194 4.99 -14.52 14.27
CA SER A 194 4.70 -15.75 13.53
C SER A 194 4.18 -16.88 14.41
N LEU A 195 4.72 -17.05 15.63
CA LEU A 195 4.23 -18.04 16.61
C LEU A 195 2.80 -17.75 17.09
N ARG A 196 2.45 -16.47 17.28
CA ARG A 196 1.10 -16.07 17.69
C ARG A 196 0.09 -16.31 16.57
N ILE A 197 0.45 -16.01 15.32
CA ILE A 197 -0.37 -16.31 14.14
C ILE A 197 -0.59 -17.83 13.99
N MET A 198 0.48 -18.64 14.08
CA MET A 198 0.37 -20.11 14.01
C MET A 198 -0.55 -20.67 15.10
N ARG A 199 -0.44 -20.20 16.34
CA ARG A 199 -1.28 -20.66 17.44
C ARG A 199 -2.76 -20.36 17.19
N ASN A 200 -3.09 -19.18 16.66
CA ASN A 200 -4.45 -18.78 16.34
C ASN A 200 -5.02 -19.61 15.15
N VAL A 201 -4.20 -19.89 14.14
CA VAL A 201 -4.59 -20.69 12.97
C VAL A 201 -4.84 -22.17 13.32
N VAL A 202 -4.08 -22.72 14.26
CA VAL A 202 -4.25 -24.12 14.69
C VAL A 202 -5.53 -24.31 15.52
N GLY A 203 -5.93 -23.29 16.30
CA GLY A 203 -7.09 -23.35 17.19
C GLY A 203 -8.44 -23.08 16.52
N ASP A 204 -8.46 -22.46 15.35
CA ASP A 204 -9.68 -22.03 14.66
C ASP A 204 -9.83 -22.67 13.27
N LYS A 205 -10.81 -23.60 13.16
CA LYS A 205 -11.09 -24.35 11.93
C LYS A 205 -11.54 -23.44 10.78
N GLU A 206 -12.35 -22.41 11.06
CA GLU A 206 -12.84 -21.49 10.03
C GLU A 206 -11.72 -20.59 9.53
N LEU A 207 -10.93 -20.03 10.43
CA LEU A 207 -9.75 -19.24 10.08
C LEU A 207 -8.75 -20.06 9.24
N ARG A 208 -8.53 -21.32 9.62
CA ARG A 208 -7.67 -22.25 8.86
C ARG A 208 -8.22 -22.51 7.44
N ALA A 209 -9.52 -22.77 7.29
CA ALA A 209 -10.14 -22.98 5.98
C ALA A 209 -10.01 -21.74 5.09
N ARG A 210 -10.25 -20.56 5.65
CA ARG A 210 -10.08 -19.27 4.95
C ARG A 210 -8.64 -19.03 4.50
N ILE A 211 -7.66 -19.31 5.35
CA ILE A 211 -6.23 -19.17 4.99
C ILE A 211 -5.85 -20.14 3.88
N LEU A 212 -6.32 -21.39 3.93
CA LEU A 212 -6.07 -22.37 2.89
C LEU A 212 -6.73 -22.00 1.55
N GLN A 213 -7.97 -21.49 1.57
CA GLN A 213 -8.65 -20.97 0.39
C GLN A 213 -7.91 -19.78 -0.21
N MET A 214 -7.56 -18.80 0.61
CA MET A 214 -6.76 -17.65 0.20
C MET A 214 -5.44 -18.11 -0.43
N ARG A 215 -4.71 -19.02 0.23
CA ARG A 215 -3.46 -19.57 -0.29
C ARG A 215 -3.65 -20.26 -1.64
N SER A 216 -4.73 -21.04 -1.83
CA SER A 216 -4.97 -21.72 -3.12
C SER A 216 -5.18 -20.73 -4.28
N VAL A 217 -5.91 -19.63 -4.04
CA VAL A 217 -6.14 -18.57 -5.03
C VAL A 217 -4.82 -17.86 -5.34
N PHE A 218 -4.07 -17.45 -4.32
CA PHE A 218 -2.77 -16.80 -4.53
C PHE A 218 -1.75 -17.71 -5.25
N THR A 219 -1.76 -19.02 -4.96
CA THR A 219 -0.88 -19.98 -5.67
C THR A 219 -1.32 -20.16 -7.12
N ARG A 220 -2.63 -20.16 -7.41
CA ARG A 220 -3.14 -20.26 -8.78
C ARG A 220 -2.68 -19.11 -9.65
N TYR A 221 -2.68 -17.91 -9.11
CA TYR A 221 -2.36 -16.66 -9.83
C TYR A 221 -0.95 -16.13 -9.49
N GLU A 222 -0.07 -16.95 -8.88
CA GLU A 222 1.27 -16.50 -8.40
C GLU A 222 2.12 -15.89 -9.51
N LYS A 223 1.97 -16.38 -10.76
CA LYS A 223 2.75 -15.91 -11.90
C LYS A 223 2.31 -14.54 -12.43
N ASP A 224 1.03 -14.23 -12.23
CA ASP A 224 0.38 -13.05 -12.80
C ASP A 224 0.18 -11.96 -11.74
N MET A 225 0.39 -12.27 -10.46
CA MET A 225 0.29 -11.32 -9.36
C MET A 225 1.67 -10.84 -8.92
N VAL A 226 1.80 -9.52 -8.83
CA VAL A 226 3.04 -8.85 -8.43
C VAL A 226 2.77 -7.82 -7.34
N GLY A 227 3.79 -7.53 -6.54
CA GLY A 227 3.83 -6.25 -5.85
C GLY A 227 4.32 -5.20 -6.84
N ILE A 228 3.65 -4.06 -6.88
CA ILE A 228 4.04 -2.94 -7.72
C ILE A 228 4.20 -1.68 -6.86
N ALA A 229 5.27 -0.94 -7.10
CA ALA A 229 5.46 0.37 -6.51
C ALA A 229 5.62 1.40 -7.63
N VAL A 230 5.01 2.55 -7.44
CA VAL A 230 5.07 3.67 -8.39
C VAL A 230 5.45 4.93 -7.62
N VAL A 231 6.36 5.70 -8.17
CA VAL A 231 6.67 7.07 -7.70
C VAL A 231 6.44 8.02 -8.85
N ALA A 232 5.61 9.01 -8.61
CA ALA A 232 5.27 10.04 -9.58
C ALA A 232 5.47 11.43 -8.94
N HIS A 233 5.77 12.46 -9.72
CA HIS A 233 5.88 13.83 -9.23
C HIS A 233 4.80 14.73 -9.82
N LYS A 234 4.50 15.81 -9.10
CA LYS A 234 3.67 16.90 -9.59
C LYS A 234 4.56 17.90 -10.33
N PRO A 235 4.32 18.17 -11.63
CA PRO A 235 5.08 19.12 -12.39
C PRO A 235 5.05 20.55 -11.81
#